data_36210715c537c42dbd888dab348749cf
#
_entry.id   36210715c537c42dbd888dab348749cf
#
_cell.length_a   1.000
_cell.length_b   1.000
_cell.length_c   1.000
_cell.angle_alpha   90.00
_cell.angle_beta   90.00
_cell.angle_gamma   90.00
#
_symmetry.space_group_name_H-M   'P 1'
#
loop_
_entity.id
_entity.type
_entity.pdbx_description
1 polymer ?
#
loop_
_entity_poly.entity_id
_entity_poly.type
_entity_poly.pdbx_seq_one_letter_code
_entity_poly.pdbx_strand_id
1 'polypeptide(L)' 'MKAVLTKEVGGPETLVVEDIDTPTPGRGEVLVDIAACAINFPDTLMIRDLYQFKPERPYSPGGEISG' A
#
# COMPACT_ATOMS: atom_id res chain seq x y z
N MET A 1 -5.60 -10.19 -7.77
CA MET A 1 -6.27 -8.91 -7.50
C MET A 1 -5.41 -7.74 -7.96
N LYS A 2 -6.01 -6.63 -8.30
CA LYS A 2 -5.25 -5.44 -8.68
C LYS A 2 -4.81 -4.67 -7.45
N ALA A 3 -3.57 -4.18 -7.47
CA ALA A 3 -3.02 -3.37 -6.40
C ALA A 3 -2.20 -2.22 -6.96
N VAL A 4 -2.23 -1.10 -6.25
CA VAL A 4 -1.33 0.03 -6.51
C VAL A 4 -0.08 -0.22 -5.70
N LEU A 5 1.08 -0.27 -6.36
CA LEU A 5 2.34 -0.63 -5.73
C LEU A 5 3.38 0.48 -5.84
N THR A 6 4.16 0.67 -4.79
CA THR A 6 5.38 1.46 -4.83
C THR A 6 6.56 0.49 -4.94
N LYS A 7 7.25 0.53 -6.09
CA LYS A 7 8.40 -0.33 -6.38
C LYS A 7 9.71 0.41 -6.25
N GLU A 8 9.67 1.75 -6.29
CA GLU A 8 10.85 2.60 -6.17
C GLU A 8 10.50 3.86 -5.39
N VAL A 9 11.50 4.49 -4.81
CA VAL A 9 11.34 5.75 -4.09
C VAL A 9 10.97 6.86 -5.07
N GLY A 10 9.93 7.62 -4.78
CA GLY A 10 9.54 8.74 -5.63
C GLY A 10 8.14 9.24 -5.36
N GLY A 11 7.69 10.16 -6.19
CA GLY A 11 6.35 10.73 -6.08
C GLY A 11 5.26 9.81 -6.65
N PRO A 12 4.01 10.30 -6.70
CA PRO A 12 2.88 9.49 -7.18
C PRO A 12 3.06 8.94 -8.60
N GLU A 13 3.84 9.61 -9.42
CA GLU A 13 4.12 9.19 -10.81
C GLU A 13 4.91 7.88 -10.89
N THR A 14 5.54 7.45 -9.79
CA THR A 14 6.29 6.20 -9.74
C THR A 14 5.43 5.00 -9.36
N LEU A 15 4.20 5.23 -8.95
CA LEU A 15 3.27 4.16 -8.56
C LEU A 15 2.80 3.40 -9.80
N VAL A 16 2.62 2.10 -9.64
CA VAL A 16 2.13 1.23 -10.71
C VAL A 16 0.94 0.42 -10.24
N VAL A 17 0.04 0.06 -11.18
CA VAL A 17 -1.08 -0.84 -10.91
C VAL A 17 -0.74 -2.20 -11.50
N GLU A 18 -0.72 -3.23 -10.68
CA GLU A 18 -0.40 -4.59 -11.12
C GLU A 18 -1.38 -5.60 -10.52
N ASP A 19 -1.50 -6.74 -11.19
CA ASP A 19 -2.18 -7.89 -10.61
C ASP A 19 -1.22 -8.63 -9.69
N ILE A 20 -1.66 -8.89 -8.46
CA ILE A 20 -0.90 -9.65 -7.48
C ILE A 20 -1.78 -10.76 -6.91
N ASP A 21 -1.15 -11.74 -6.30
CA ASP A 21 -1.88 -12.79 -5.60
C ASP A 21 -2.64 -12.20 -4.42
N THR A 22 -3.86 -12.70 -4.19
CA THR A 22 -4.62 -12.30 -3.02
C THR A 22 -3.89 -12.79 -1.77
N PRO A 23 -3.62 -11.90 -0.80
CA PRO A 23 -2.90 -12.30 0.40
C PRO A 23 -3.69 -13.29 1.23
N THR A 24 -2.97 -14.13 1.97
CA THR A 24 -3.55 -15.07 2.92
C THR A 24 -3.32 -14.53 4.33
N PRO A 25 -4.37 -14.45 5.18
CA PRO A 25 -4.17 -13.95 6.53
C PRO A 25 -3.33 -14.92 7.35
N GLY A 26 -2.37 -14.39 8.10
CA GLY A 26 -1.59 -15.16 9.04
C GLY A 26 -2.32 -15.31 10.39
N ARG A 27 -1.62 -15.91 11.35
CA ARG A 27 -2.18 -16.11 12.68
C ARG A 27 -2.42 -14.75 13.35
N GLY A 28 -3.64 -14.54 13.85
CA GLY A 28 -4.02 -13.28 14.48
C GLY A 28 -4.38 -12.18 13.50
N GLU A 29 -4.40 -12.49 12.20
CA GLU A 29 -4.75 -11.54 11.14
C GLU A 29 -6.09 -11.87 10.53
N VAL A 30 -6.68 -10.89 9.85
CA VAL A 30 -7.91 -11.07 9.08
C VAL A 30 -7.69 -10.58 7.66
N LEU A 31 -8.43 -11.15 6.72
CA LEU A 31 -8.45 -10.67 5.33
C LEU A 31 -9.63 -9.72 5.18
N VAL A 32 -9.37 -8.50 4.70
CA VAL A 32 -10.40 -7.50 4.45
C VAL A 32 -10.56 -7.34 2.94
N ASP A 33 -11.78 -7.50 2.45
CA ASP A 33 -12.13 -7.19 1.06
C ASP A 33 -12.39 -5.68 0.98
N ILE A 34 -11.41 -4.92 0.50
CA ILE A 34 -11.41 -3.46 0.57
C ILE A 34 -12.44 -2.88 -0.39
N ALA A 35 -13.34 -2.05 0.14
CA ALA A 35 -14.30 -1.27 -0.65
C ALA A 35 -13.72 0.10 -1.02
N ALA A 36 -12.96 0.73 -0.13
CA ALA A 36 -12.35 2.04 -0.35
C ALA A 36 -11.08 2.20 0.48
N CYS A 37 -10.17 3.01 -0.03
CA CYS A 37 -8.94 3.37 0.68
C CYS A 37 -8.71 4.87 0.51
N ALA A 38 -8.68 5.61 1.61
CA ALA A 38 -8.45 7.05 1.58
C ALA A 38 -6.96 7.35 1.42
N ILE A 39 -6.68 8.48 0.78
CA ILE A 39 -5.32 8.99 0.63
C ILE A 39 -5.09 10.04 1.71
N ASN A 40 -3.98 9.89 2.44
CA ASN A 40 -3.63 10.79 3.53
C ASN A 40 -2.21 11.31 3.36
N PHE A 41 -1.86 12.39 4.05
CA PHE A 41 -0.55 13.02 3.92
C PHE A 41 0.62 12.05 4.25
N PRO A 42 0.56 11.21 5.30
CA PRO A 42 1.63 10.23 5.55
C PRO A 42 1.91 9.30 4.36
N ASP A 43 0.89 8.97 3.57
CA ASP A 43 1.08 8.09 2.40
C ASP A 43 2.04 8.72 1.39
N THR A 44 1.95 10.04 1.18
CA THR A 44 2.84 10.77 0.27
C THR A 44 4.27 10.80 0.76
N LEU A 45 4.47 10.79 2.06
CA LEU A 45 5.79 10.74 2.67
C LEU A 45 6.38 9.33 2.58
N MET A 46 5.56 8.30 2.79
CA MET A 46 6.01 6.91 2.77
C MET A 46 6.57 6.50 1.42
N ILE A 47 5.92 6.87 0.33
CA ILE A 47 6.40 6.49 -1.02
C ILE A 47 7.72 7.19 -1.38
N ARG A 48 8.08 8.26 -0.67
CA ARG A 48 9.33 9.00 -0.83
C ARG A 48 10.39 8.63 0.19
N ASP A 49 10.12 7.66 1.07
CA ASP A 49 10.98 7.28 2.20
C ASP A 49 11.26 8.45 3.15
N LEU A 50 10.30 9.37 3.28
CA LEU A 50 10.40 10.53 4.16
C LEU A 50 9.63 10.35 5.47
N TYR A 51 8.99 9.19 5.64
CA TYR A 51 8.29 8.86 6.87
C TYR A 51 9.16 7.95 7.74
N GLN A 52 8.90 7.94 9.05
CA GLN A 52 9.72 7.17 9.99
C GLN A 52 9.56 5.65 9.81
N PHE A 53 8.41 5.19 9.31
CA PHE A 53 8.20 3.78 8.99
C PHE A 53 8.47 3.55 7.50
N LYS A 54 9.41 2.62 7.20
CA LYS A 54 9.85 2.35 5.83
C LYS A 54 9.72 0.86 5.53
N PRO A 55 8.54 0.41 5.05
CA PRO A 55 8.36 -1.00 4.66
C PRO A 55 9.27 -1.39 3.49
N GLU A 56 9.53 -2.68 3.37
CA GLU A 56 10.22 -3.21 2.18
C GLU A 56 9.35 -3.05 0.94
N ARG A 57 9.99 -2.67 -0.17
CA ARG A 57 9.32 -2.58 -1.46
C ARG A 57 9.38 -3.93 -2.19
N PRO A 58 8.38 -4.26 -3.03
CA PRO A 58 7.19 -3.43 -3.30
C PRO A 58 6.15 -3.56 -2.19
N TYR A 59 5.39 -2.50 -1.97
CA TYR A 59 4.23 -2.54 -1.08
C TYR A 59 3.13 -1.63 -1.61
N SER A 60 1.93 -1.81 -1.10
CA SER A 60 0.79 -0.96 -1.45
C SER A 60 0.65 0.13 -0.40
N PRO A 61 0.77 1.42 -0.78
CA PRO A 61 0.60 2.51 0.19
C PRO A 61 -0.88 2.68 0.57
N GLY A 62 -1.11 3.26 1.73
CA GLY A 62 -2.43 3.55 2.25
C GLY A 62 -2.64 2.91 3.62
N GLY A 63 -3.23 3.66 4.53
CA GLY A 63 -3.44 3.21 5.90
C GLY A 63 -4.85 3.39 6.43
N GLU A 64 -5.78 3.86 5.58
CA GLU A 64 -7.16 4.09 5.99
C GLU A 64 -8.10 3.40 5.00
N ILE A 65 -8.70 2.31 5.43
CA ILE A 65 -9.53 1.46 4.57
C ILE A 65 -10.92 1.24 5.15
N SER A 66 -11.85 0.87 4.27
CA SER A 66 -13.14 0.31 4.65
C SER A 66 -13.42 -0.94 3.82
N GLY A 67 -14.14 -1.85 4.44
CA GLY A 67 -14.48 -3.11 3.78
C GLY A 67 -15.27 -4.05 4.68
#